data_eedd96426399588950204a4a7fc8e17b
#
_entry.id   eedd96426399588950204a4a7fc8e17b
#
_cell.length_a   1.000
_cell.length_b   1.000
_cell.length_c   1.000
_cell.angle_alpha   90.00
_cell.angle_beta   90.00
_cell.angle_gamma   90.00
#
_symmetry.space_group_name_H-M   'P 1'
#
loop_
_entity.id
_entity.type
_entity.pdbx_description
1 polymer ?
#
loop_
_entity_poly.entity_id
_entity_poly.type
_entity_poly.pdbx_seq_one_letter_code
_entity_poly.pdbx_strand_id
1 'polypeptide(L)'
;MEGIQISQNVAILIDGNNIERSLEAEYGAESRMINFEVLIPRILRQRGLNRLIYFREGQNISSRLAEKLHSEFHGSVRPCHKSADIPLSIKATQLASKVDTIVIASGDSDYVELVRHLKSEGVRVEICAVENHVAQVLIDEADYYYTMQKSDCFGANLPQQRSVNRRPGTQSRNKKR
;
A
#
# COMPACT_ATOMS: atom_id res chain seq x y z
N MET A 1 -35.65 10.87 9.37
CA MET A 1 -35.11 11.46 8.12
C MET A 1 -34.19 10.40 7.51
N GLU A 2 -34.53 9.85 6.36
CA GLU A 2 -33.60 9.02 5.61
C GLU A 2 -32.44 9.92 5.14
N GLY A 3 -31.22 9.60 5.57
CA GLY A 3 -30.03 10.32 5.14
C GLY A 3 -29.78 10.14 3.65
N ILE A 4 -29.27 11.16 2.98
CA ILE A 4 -28.84 11.06 1.58
C ILE A 4 -27.71 10.04 1.52
N GLN A 5 -27.92 8.95 0.77
CA GLN A 5 -26.91 7.96 0.52
C GLN A 5 -26.17 8.34 -0.77
N ILE A 6 -24.89 8.74 -0.65
CA ILE A 6 -24.04 9.06 -1.80
C ILE A 6 -23.28 7.79 -2.16
N SER A 7 -23.59 7.24 -3.35
CA SER A 7 -22.78 6.17 -3.93
C SER A 7 -21.53 6.77 -4.55
N GLN A 8 -20.35 6.27 -4.16
CA GLN A 8 -19.05 6.70 -4.70
C GLN A 8 -18.25 5.50 -5.17
N ASN A 9 -17.71 5.61 -6.36
CA ASN A 9 -16.81 4.62 -6.95
C ASN A 9 -15.34 5.04 -6.76
N VAL A 10 -14.55 4.13 -6.22
CA VAL A 10 -13.13 4.37 -5.91
C VAL A 10 -12.24 3.47 -6.76
N ALA A 11 -11.24 4.04 -7.40
CA ALA A 11 -10.11 3.30 -7.95
C ALA A 11 -8.91 3.43 -7.02
N ILE A 12 -8.23 2.32 -6.74
CA ILE A 12 -7.01 2.28 -5.93
C ILE A 12 -5.85 1.84 -6.82
N LEU A 13 -4.86 2.70 -6.97
CA LEU A 13 -3.66 2.48 -7.77
C LEU A 13 -2.45 2.46 -6.85
N ILE A 14 -1.72 1.35 -6.83
CA ILE A 14 -0.62 1.14 -5.89
C ILE A 14 0.70 1.09 -6.64
N ASP A 15 1.61 1.99 -6.29
CA ASP A 15 3.02 1.87 -6.64
C ASP A 15 3.68 0.85 -5.71
N GLY A 16 3.71 -0.39 -6.16
CA GLY A 16 4.11 -1.51 -5.32
C GLY A 16 5.54 -1.40 -4.82
N ASN A 17 6.46 -0.96 -5.66
CA ASN A 17 7.87 -0.85 -5.26
C ASN A 17 8.12 0.29 -4.27
N ASN A 18 7.44 1.43 -4.45
CA ASN A 18 7.53 2.54 -3.51
C ASN A 18 6.98 2.15 -2.13
N ILE A 19 5.78 1.57 -2.08
CA ILE A 19 5.14 1.16 -0.83
C ILE A 19 5.93 0.03 -0.15
N GLU A 20 6.34 -1.02 -0.89
CA GLU A 20 7.12 -2.13 -0.31
C GLU A 20 8.41 -1.64 0.35
N ARG A 21 9.16 -0.74 -0.32
CA ARG A 21 10.39 -0.15 0.22
C ARG A 21 10.14 0.71 1.46
N SER A 22 9.08 1.50 1.44
CA SER A 22 8.69 2.35 2.57
C SER A 22 8.28 1.54 3.80
N LEU A 23 7.49 0.48 3.60
CA LEU A 23 7.08 -0.43 4.67
C LEU A 23 8.26 -1.19 5.28
N GLU A 24 9.18 -1.68 4.44
CA GLU A 24 10.39 -2.37 4.88
C GLU A 24 11.30 -1.43 5.68
N ALA A 25 11.48 -0.18 5.23
CA ALA A 25 12.30 0.82 5.90
C ALA A 25 11.72 1.24 7.26
N GLU A 26 10.39 1.39 7.37
CA GLU A 26 9.74 1.84 8.60
C GLU A 26 9.51 0.71 9.60
N TYR A 27 9.13 -0.48 9.14
CA TYR A 27 8.62 -1.56 10.00
C TYR A 27 9.45 -2.85 9.96
N GLY A 28 10.49 -2.92 9.12
CA GLY A 28 11.35 -4.08 8.96
C GLY A 28 10.96 -4.99 7.78
N ALA A 29 11.89 -5.89 7.41
CA ALA A 29 11.77 -6.72 6.21
C ALA A 29 10.53 -7.64 6.20
N GLU A 30 10.09 -8.09 7.35
CA GLU A 30 8.89 -8.92 7.51
C GLU A 30 7.58 -8.17 7.22
N SER A 31 7.61 -6.84 7.25
CA SER A 31 6.44 -5.96 7.04
C SER A 31 6.33 -5.42 5.61
N ARG A 32 7.18 -5.87 4.70
CA ARG A 32 7.24 -5.39 3.32
C ARG A 32 5.95 -5.56 2.53
N MET A 33 5.14 -6.56 2.86
CA MET A 33 3.93 -6.90 2.11
C MET A 33 2.67 -6.30 2.73
N ILE A 34 1.84 -5.68 1.89
CA ILE A 34 0.55 -5.12 2.29
C ILE A 34 -0.42 -6.24 2.69
N ASN A 35 -1.12 -6.04 3.80
CA ASN A 35 -2.31 -6.82 4.13
C ASN A 35 -3.55 -6.14 3.54
N PHE A 36 -3.91 -6.55 2.34
CA PHE A 36 -5.03 -5.96 1.57
C PHE A 36 -6.38 -6.12 2.27
N GLU A 37 -6.58 -7.21 3.01
CA GLU A 37 -7.83 -7.45 3.77
C GLU A 37 -8.06 -6.40 4.87
N VAL A 38 -6.98 -5.83 5.40
CA VAL A 38 -7.05 -4.77 6.40
C VAL A 38 -7.06 -3.40 5.74
N LEU A 39 -6.16 -3.15 4.78
CA LEU A 39 -5.97 -1.84 4.19
C LEU A 39 -7.16 -1.42 3.31
N ILE A 40 -7.65 -2.29 2.42
CA ILE A 40 -8.66 -1.91 1.43
C ILE A 40 -9.98 -1.48 2.07
N PRO A 41 -10.58 -2.19 3.04
CA PRO A 41 -11.79 -1.73 3.71
C PRO A 41 -11.59 -0.38 4.43
N ARG A 42 -10.41 -0.15 5.02
CA ARG A 42 -10.08 1.08 5.72
C ARG A 42 -10.01 2.29 4.76
N ILE A 43 -9.44 2.09 3.56
CA ILE A 43 -9.41 3.11 2.52
C ILE A 43 -10.81 3.37 1.96
N LEU A 44 -11.56 2.31 1.67
CA LEU A 44 -12.87 2.42 1.02
C LEU A 44 -13.91 3.15 1.89
N ARG A 45 -13.89 2.96 3.20
CA ARG A 45 -14.89 3.58 4.10
C ARG A 45 -16.33 3.39 3.61
N GLN A 46 -16.69 2.15 3.27
CA GLN A 46 -18.00 1.77 2.74
C GLN A 46 -18.32 2.30 1.31
N ARG A 47 -17.35 2.90 0.62
CA ARG A 47 -17.48 3.25 -0.81
C ARG A 47 -17.26 2.03 -1.70
N GLY A 48 -17.77 2.06 -2.91
CA GLY A 48 -17.63 0.97 -3.88
C GLY A 48 -16.23 0.90 -4.49
N LEU A 49 -15.60 -0.28 -4.51
CA LEU A 49 -14.35 -0.49 -5.23
C LEU A 49 -14.63 -0.71 -6.72
N ASN A 50 -14.15 0.18 -7.57
CA ASN A 50 -14.23 0.06 -9.02
C ASN A 50 -13.03 -0.68 -9.61
N ARG A 51 -11.81 -0.30 -9.17
CA ARG A 51 -10.54 -0.88 -9.62
C ARG A 51 -9.54 -0.94 -8.49
N LEU A 52 -8.79 -2.03 -8.46
CA LEU A 52 -7.58 -2.17 -7.66
C LEU A 52 -6.47 -2.65 -8.57
N ILE A 53 -5.43 -1.83 -8.75
CA ILE A 53 -4.30 -2.16 -9.61
C ILE A 53 -3.01 -1.96 -8.85
N TYR A 54 -2.21 -3.02 -8.79
CA TYR A 54 -0.89 -3.04 -8.18
C TYR A 54 0.18 -2.98 -9.28
N PHE A 55 0.89 -1.89 -9.36
CA PHE A 55 1.99 -1.71 -10.32
C PHE A 55 3.29 -2.20 -9.68
N ARG A 56 4.05 -2.97 -10.42
CA ARG A 56 5.32 -3.50 -9.96
C ARG A 56 6.38 -3.46 -11.04
N GLU A 57 7.57 -2.99 -10.66
CA GLU A 57 8.74 -2.98 -11.54
C GLU A 57 9.20 -4.40 -11.86
N GLY A 58 9.62 -4.62 -13.13
CA GLY A 58 10.11 -5.88 -13.62
C GLY A 58 9.01 -6.87 -14.03
N GLN A 59 9.46 -8.04 -14.56
CA GLN A 59 8.57 -9.07 -15.08
C GLN A 59 8.23 -10.17 -14.05
N ASN A 60 8.99 -10.24 -12.95
CA ASN A 60 8.81 -11.26 -11.92
C ASN A 60 7.72 -10.86 -10.93
N ILE A 61 6.49 -11.22 -11.28
CA ILE A 61 5.32 -11.01 -10.42
C ILE A 61 5.04 -12.30 -9.66
N SER A 62 4.82 -12.19 -8.35
CA SER A 62 4.33 -13.31 -7.56
C SER A 62 2.95 -13.73 -8.04
N SER A 63 2.82 -14.97 -8.52
CA SER A 63 1.53 -15.55 -8.91
C SER A 63 0.53 -15.53 -7.75
N ARG A 64 1.01 -15.78 -6.53
CA ARG A 64 0.19 -15.72 -5.31
C ARG A 64 -0.40 -14.33 -5.07
N LEU A 65 0.39 -13.26 -5.28
CA LEU A 65 -0.12 -11.89 -5.17
C LEU A 65 -1.17 -11.59 -6.23
N ALA A 66 -0.89 -11.94 -7.48
CA ALA A 66 -1.81 -11.72 -8.59
C ALA A 66 -3.13 -12.47 -8.41
N GLU A 67 -3.06 -13.75 -7.99
CA GLU A 67 -4.23 -14.58 -7.73
C GLU A 67 -5.06 -14.02 -6.56
N LYS A 68 -4.43 -13.64 -5.45
CA LYS A 68 -5.11 -13.04 -4.30
C LYS A 68 -5.84 -11.75 -4.68
N LEU A 69 -5.18 -10.84 -5.38
CA LEU A 69 -5.82 -9.59 -5.81
C LEU A 69 -6.97 -9.83 -6.76
N HIS A 70 -6.83 -10.79 -7.67
CA HIS A 70 -7.89 -11.14 -8.61
C HIS A 70 -9.11 -11.77 -7.93
N SER A 71 -8.89 -12.79 -7.08
CA SER A 71 -9.97 -13.56 -6.47
C SER A 71 -10.74 -12.80 -5.40
N GLU A 72 -10.04 -12.00 -4.58
CA GLU A 72 -10.64 -11.34 -3.42
C GLU A 72 -11.12 -9.91 -3.70
N PHE A 73 -10.44 -9.20 -4.61
CA PHE A 73 -10.71 -7.78 -4.86
C PHE A 73 -11.03 -7.46 -6.33
N HIS A 74 -11.14 -8.46 -7.19
CA HIS A 74 -11.23 -8.29 -8.65
C HIS A 74 -10.15 -7.34 -9.20
N GLY A 75 -9.01 -7.33 -8.53
CA GLY A 75 -7.87 -6.50 -8.84
C GLY A 75 -6.91 -7.14 -9.84
N SER A 76 -5.86 -6.43 -10.18
CA SER A 76 -4.81 -6.91 -11.07
C SER A 76 -3.43 -6.43 -10.65
N VAL A 77 -2.41 -7.20 -10.99
CA VAL A 77 -1.02 -6.79 -10.91
C VAL A 77 -0.54 -6.41 -12.31
N ARG A 78 0.13 -5.28 -12.44
CA ARG A 78 0.68 -4.77 -13.69
C ARG A 78 2.20 -4.71 -13.62
N PRO A 79 2.92 -5.50 -14.44
CA PRO A 79 4.37 -5.35 -14.58
C PRO A 79 4.69 -4.03 -15.30
N CYS A 80 5.71 -3.34 -14.81
CA CYS A 80 6.24 -2.12 -15.41
C CYS A 80 7.66 -2.37 -15.92
N HIS A 81 8.03 -1.78 -17.06
CA HIS A 81 9.37 -1.97 -17.63
C HIS A 81 10.46 -1.39 -16.73
N LYS A 82 10.19 -0.23 -16.15
CA LYS A 82 11.05 0.47 -15.18
C LYS A 82 10.20 0.84 -13.95
N SER A 83 10.05 2.15 -13.67
CA SER A 83 9.20 2.64 -12.58
C SER A 83 7.70 2.50 -12.88
N ALA A 84 6.89 2.60 -11.83
CA ALA A 84 5.44 2.61 -11.93
C ALA A 84 4.86 3.96 -12.39
N ASP A 85 5.63 5.05 -12.33
CA ASP A 85 5.16 6.44 -12.46
C ASP A 85 4.36 6.68 -13.73
N ILE A 86 4.93 6.33 -14.89
CA ILE A 86 4.25 6.53 -16.18
C ILE A 86 3.05 5.58 -16.34
N PRO A 87 3.17 4.25 -16.15
CA PRO A 87 2.04 3.35 -16.28
C PRO A 87 0.89 3.65 -15.32
N LEU A 88 1.18 4.03 -14.08
CA LEU A 88 0.19 4.42 -13.08
C LEU A 88 -0.48 5.73 -13.50
N SER A 89 0.28 6.75 -13.90
CA SER A 89 -0.25 8.05 -14.33
C SER A 89 -1.16 7.92 -15.54
N ILE A 90 -0.77 7.15 -16.56
CA ILE A 90 -1.62 6.87 -17.73
C ILE A 90 -2.92 6.22 -17.29
N LYS A 91 -2.83 5.22 -16.38
CA LYS A 91 -4.03 4.51 -15.91
C LYS A 91 -4.95 5.39 -15.08
N ALA A 92 -4.39 6.22 -14.20
CA ALA A 92 -5.16 7.19 -13.41
C ALA A 92 -5.92 8.16 -14.31
N THR A 93 -5.27 8.72 -15.31
CA THR A 93 -5.90 9.64 -16.29
C THR A 93 -7.03 8.95 -17.08
N GLN A 94 -6.84 7.68 -17.48
CA GLN A 94 -7.90 6.90 -18.17
C GLN A 94 -9.11 6.61 -17.27
N LEU A 95 -8.93 6.58 -15.96
CA LEU A 95 -9.99 6.33 -14.98
C LEU A 95 -10.70 7.59 -14.50
N ALA A 96 -10.12 8.76 -14.71
CA ALA A 96 -10.62 10.04 -14.20
C ALA A 96 -12.11 10.29 -14.55
N SER A 97 -12.53 9.93 -15.75
CA SER A 97 -13.95 10.08 -16.18
C SER A 97 -14.87 8.93 -15.77
N LYS A 98 -14.37 7.94 -15.02
CA LYS A 98 -15.08 6.67 -14.73
C LYS A 98 -15.29 6.41 -13.25
N VAL A 99 -14.66 7.21 -12.40
CA VAL A 99 -14.69 7.05 -10.94
C VAL A 99 -14.81 8.40 -10.26
N ASP A 100 -15.33 8.42 -9.06
CA ASP A 100 -15.48 9.65 -8.26
C ASP A 100 -14.20 9.95 -7.47
N THR A 101 -13.46 8.92 -7.10
CA THR A 101 -12.24 9.03 -6.30
C THR A 101 -11.15 8.14 -6.86
N ILE A 102 -9.93 8.68 -6.91
CA ILE A 102 -8.71 7.90 -7.15
C ILE A 102 -7.84 7.97 -5.91
N VAL A 103 -7.48 6.80 -5.38
CA VAL A 103 -6.49 6.66 -4.33
C VAL A 103 -5.18 6.25 -4.96
N ILE A 104 -4.13 7.04 -4.75
CA ILE A 104 -2.76 6.71 -5.16
C ILE A 104 -2.00 6.25 -3.91
N ALA A 105 -1.60 5.00 -3.90
CA ALA A 105 -0.76 4.46 -2.84
C ALA A 105 0.72 4.61 -3.23
N SER A 106 1.30 5.72 -2.87
CA SER A 106 2.72 6.08 -3.01
C SER A 106 3.03 7.31 -2.17
N GLY A 107 4.29 7.43 -1.73
CA GLY A 107 4.82 8.63 -1.07
C GLY A 107 5.66 9.51 -2.00
N ASP A 108 5.77 9.17 -3.27
CA ASP A 108 6.67 9.82 -4.21
C ASP A 108 6.13 11.16 -4.72
N SER A 109 6.96 12.20 -4.60
CA SER A 109 6.64 13.56 -5.09
C SER A 109 6.41 13.64 -6.60
N ASP A 110 6.89 12.68 -7.37
CA ASP A 110 6.70 12.66 -8.83
C ASP A 110 5.22 12.56 -9.24
N TYR A 111 4.35 12.13 -8.32
CA TYR A 111 2.91 12.10 -8.53
C TYR A 111 2.18 13.45 -8.30
N VAL A 112 2.86 14.51 -7.86
CA VAL A 112 2.23 15.81 -7.57
C VAL A 112 1.51 16.37 -8.80
N GLU A 113 2.15 16.35 -9.97
CA GLU A 113 1.51 16.84 -11.22
C GLU A 113 0.33 15.97 -11.65
N LEU A 114 0.38 14.65 -11.39
CA LEU A 114 -0.75 13.76 -11.60
C LEU A 114 -1.93 14.13 -10.70
N VAL A 115 -1.68 14.39 -9.43
CA VAL A 115 -2.72 14.82 -8.46
C VAL A 115 -3.39 16.09 -8.92
N ARG A 116 -2.62 17.10 -9.30
CA ARG A 116 -3.12 18.37 -9.83
C ARG A 116 -3.98 18.17 -11.08
N HIS A 117 -3.49 17.36 -12.01
CA HIS A 117 -4.24 17.04 -13.23
C HIS A 117 -5.58 16.36 -12.92
N LEU A 118 -5.59 15.31 -12.12
CA LEU A 118 -6.82 14.59 -11.76
C LEU A 118 -7.83 15.48 -11.05
N LYS A 119 -7.38 16.36 -10.17
CA LYS A 119 -8.24 17.33 -9.49
C LYS A 119 -8.83 18.35 -10.49
N SER A 120 -8.08 18.77 -11.49
CA SER A 120 -8.60 19.64 -12.54
C SER A 120 -9.67 18.99 -13.42
N GLU A 121 -9.64 17.65 -13.53
CA GLU A 121 -10.69 16.84 -14.17
C GLU A 121 -11.91 16.57 -13.27
N GLY A 122 -11.92 17.12 -12.05
CA GLY A 122 -13.03 16.98 -11.10
C GLY A 122 -13.01 15.70 -10.26
N VAL A 123 -11.91 14.94 -10.29
CA VAL A 123 -11.76 13.73 -9.50
C VAL A 123 -11.25 14.05 -8.10
N ARG A 124 -11.83 13.46 -7.08
CA ARG A 124 -11.28 13.48 -5.74
C ARG A 124 -10.02 12.61 -5.68
N VAL A 125 -8.91 13.15 -5.21
CA VAL A 125 -7.64 12.43 -5.13
C VAL A 125 -7.21 12.26 -3.68
N GLU A 126 -6.99 11.01 -3.31
CA GLU A 126 -6.55 10.62 -1.96
C GLU A 126 -5.18 9.92 -2.05
N ILE A 127 -4.29 10.23 -1.12
CA ILE A 127 -2.97 9.59 -1.03
C ILE A 127 -2.97 8.59 0.13
N CYS A 128 -2.33 7.45 -0.09
CA CYS A 128 -2.10 6.44 0.94
C CYS A 128 -0.60 6.11 0.98
N ALA A 129 0.08 6.41 2.08
CA ALA A 129 1.52 6.18 2.19
C ALA A 129 1.96 5.98 3.63
N VAL A 130 3.21 5.53 3.81
CA VAL A 130 3.85 5.39 5.12
C VAL A 130 4.30 6.77 5.62
N GLU A 131 4.00 7.10 6.87
CA GLU A 131 4.10 8.46 7.44
C GLU A 131 5.44 9.16 7.16
N ASN A 132 6.56 8.49 7.46
CA ASN A 132 7.89 9.07 7.30
C ASN A 132 8.46 8.94 5.87
N HIS A 133 7.68 8.40 4.95
CA HIS A 133 8.09 8.08 3.58
C HIS A 133 7.17 8.70 2.54
N VAL A 134 6.60 9.85 2.85
CA VAL A 134 5.75 10.61 1.93
C VAL A 134 6.21 12.05 1.85
N ALA A 135 6.27 12.57 0.62
CA ALA A 135 6.60 13.97 0.40
C ALA A 135 5.48 14.88 0.91
N GLN A 136 5.81 15.88 1.72
CA GLN A 136 4.82 16.82 2.27
C GLN A 136 4.00 17.50 1.18
N VAL A 137 4.63 17.90 0.07
CA VAL A 137 3.95 18.52 -1.06
C VAL A 137 2.84 17.64 -1.66
N LEU A 138 3.02 16.30 -1.62
CA LEU A 138 2.02 15.36 -2.10
C LEU A 138 0.81 15.30 -1.15
N ILE A 139 1.05 15.35 0.17
CA ILE A 139 -0.03 15.44 1.18
C ILE A 139 -0.81 16.75 1.01
N ASP A 140 -0.12 17.86 0.82
CA ASP A 140 -0.73 19.20 0.71
C ASP A 140 -1.61 19.34 -0.54
N GLU A 141 -1.25 18.66 -1.63
CA GLU A 141 -2.04 18.68 -2.88
C GLU A 141 -3.26 17.73 -2.85
N ALA A 142 -3.21 16.66 -2.05
CA ALA A 142 -4.27 15.67 -1.97
C ALA A 142 -5.52 16.19 -1.26
N ASP A 143 -6.70 15.66 -1.62
CA ASP A 143 -7.95 15.93 -0.91
C ASP A 143 -8.04 15.18 0.43
N TYR A 144 -7.31 14.09 0.57
CA TYR A 144 -7.21 13.30 1.79
C TYR A 144 -5.92 12.47 1.82
N TYR A 145 -5.42 12.21 3.04
CA TYR A 145 -4.23 11.38 3.25
C TYR A 145 -4.51 10.26 4.25
N TYR A 146 -4.17 9.04 3.87
CA TYR A 146 -4.18 7.85 4.71
C TYR A 146 -2.76 7.48 5.10
N THR A 147 -2.47 7.49 6.39
CA THR A 147 -1.22 6.95 6.90
C THR A 147 -1.30 5.43 6.98
N MET A 148 -0.41 4.74 6.29
CA MET A 148 -0.24 3.29 6.45
C MET A 148 0.44 2.98 7.77
N GLN A 149 -0.13 2.02 8.49
CA GLN A 149 0.34 1.59 9.80
C GLN A 149 0.91 0.17 9.73
N LYS A 150 1.62 -0.25 10.77
CA LYS A 150 2.15 -1.62 10.87
C LYS A 150 1.05 -2.69 10.77
N SER A 151 -0.16 -2.41 11.26
CA SER A 151 -1.33 -3.29 11.12
C SER A 151 -1.77 -3.52 9.67
N ASP A 152 -1.40 -2.63 8.75
CA ASP A 152 -1.71 -2.76 7.32
C ASP A 152 -0.71 -3.66 6.57
N CYS A 153 0.22 -4.29 7.28
CA CYS A 153 1.26 -5.17 6.74
C CYS A 153 1.10 -6.60 7.24
N PHE A 154 1.55 -7.56 6.45
CA PHE A 154 1.77 -8.91 6.94
C PHE A 154 2.94 -8.92 7.94
N GLY A 155 2.89 -9.81 8.94
CA GLY A 155 3.89 -9.87 10.02
C GLY A 155 3.56 -9.04 11.25
N ALA A 156 2.59 -8.12 11.18
CA ALA A 156 2.18 -7.31 12.33
C ALA A 156 1.67 -8.13 13.53
N ASN A 157 1.16 -9.33 13.28
CA ASN A 157 0.56 -10.23 14.28
C ASN A 157 1.42 -11.46 14.60
N LEU A 158 2.67 -11.54 14.16
CA LEU A 158 3.57 -12.59 14.61
C LEU A 158 3.90 -12.32 16.08
N PRO A 159 3.61 -13.27 17.03
CA PRO A 159 4.04 -13.12 18.40
C PRO A 159 5.56 -12.97 18.41
N GLN A 160 6.05 -11.91 19.05
CA GLN A 160 7.48 -11.71 19.24
C GLN A 160 8.02 -12.98 19.93
N GLN A 161 8.79 -13.77 19.24
CA GLN A 161 9.54 -14.84 19.84
C GLN A 161 10.47 -14.20 20.87
N ARG A 162 10.09 -14.32 22.14
CA ARG A 162 10.98 -13.96 23.24
C ARG A 162 12.26 -14.76 23.04
N SER A 163 13.35 -14.08 22.76
CA SER A 163 14.67 -14.66 22.73
C SER A 163 14.92 -15.30 24.10
N VAL A 164 14.83 -16.64 24.13
CA VAL A 164 15.22 -17.40 25.29
C VAL A 164 16.74 -17.28 25.37
N ASN A 165 17.20 -16.37 26.24
CA ASN A 165 18.58 -16.23 26.62
C ASN A 165 19.02 -17.57 27.27
N ARG A 166 19.60 -18.45 26.46
CA ARG A 166 20.32 -19.61 26.98
C ARG A 166 21.54 -19.10 27.71
N ARG A 167 21.46 -19.07 29.03
CA ARG A 167 22.64 -18.91 29.91
C ARG A 167 23.64 -20.02 29.58
N PRO A 168 24.93 -19.68 29.37
CA PRO A 168 25.95 -20.74 29.22
C PRO A 168 26.05 -21.55 30.51
N GLY A 169 25.85 -22.85 30.40
CA GLY A 169 26.00 -23.76 31.51
C GLY A 169 27.44 -23.76 32.00
N THR A 170 27.60 -23.54 33.30
CA THR A 170 28.84 -23.72 34.08
C THR A 170 29.34 -25.15 33.93
N GLN A 171 30.47 -25.33 33.23
CA GLN A 171 31.19 -26.58 33.26
C GLN A 171 31.81 -26.81 34.64
N SER A 172 31.29 -27.75 35.36
CA SER A 172 31.85 -28.30 36.56
C SER A 172 33.18 -29.02 36.23
N ARG A 173 34.28 -28.45 36.71
CA ARG A 173 35.60 -29.14 36.75
C ARG A 173 35.57 -30.27 37.77
N ASN A 174 35.50 -31.50 37.33
CA ASN A 174 35.76 -32.66 38.19
C ASN A 174 37.28 -33.00 38.14
N LYS A 175 37.98 -32.66 39.25
CA LYS A 175 39.30 -33.20 39.56
C LYS A 175 39.14 -34.62 40.06
N LYS A 176 39.79 -35.56 39.42
CA LYS A 176 40.11 -36.87 40.04
C LYS A 176 41.62 -37.08 40.05
N ARG A 177 42.05 -37.54 41.19
CA ARG A 177 43.37 -38.05 41.55
C ARG A 177 43.89 -39.08 40.58
#